data_19051a561a1986cc842b78f247bbcfc5
#
_entry.id   19051a561a1986cc842b78f247bbcfc5
#
_cell.length_a   1.000
_cell.length_b   1.000
_cell.length_c   1.000
_cell.angle_alpha   90.00
_cell.angle_beta   90.00
_cell.angle_gamma   90.00
#
_symmetry.space_group_name_H-M   'P 1'
#
loop_
_entity.id
_entity.type
_entity.pdbx_description
1 polymer ?
#
loop_
_entity_poly.entity_id
_entity_poly.type
_entity_poly.pdbx_seq_one_letter_code
_entity_poly.pdbx_strand_id
1 'polypeptide(L)'
;MIRIIRLIGSVLIVLVGFVLGILVNNALADMFIGNSEWIGAIAGTVGHLAVFLLALFLASKVEGKRIEDYGVSVRGKDWGYLAGGLVVGIGVFLLITSPLYLTGAYRLDSGNANIVPLITSFILFIAVGASEELLFRGFFQHQMLRFGPLIAMIGSAALFALLHGLNPNMTFLAVFNIFLAGCFFSALIYSTGSLFTAIGAHITWNWTQGAILGIPVSGTQEQGFFSTLIQSQNTIITGGNFGAEASISTTLFLLVLIVGLLLYAYKTKRMKKYTA
;
A
#
# COMPACT_ATOMS: atom_id res chain seq x y z
N MET A 1 11.99 9.85 30.01
CA MET A 1 13.08 10.30 29.14
C MET A 1 13.59 9.17 28.25
N ILE A 2 14.15 8.09 28.78
CA ILE A 2 14.73 6.97 27.99
C ILE A 2 13.75 6.36 26.97
N ARG A 3 12.47 6.15 27.32
CA ARG A 3 11.47 5.60 26.38
C ARG A 3 11.22 6.52 25.17
N ILE A 4 11.24 7.83 25.37
CA ILE A 4 11.04 8.80 24.29
C ILE A 4 12.27 8.79 23.37
N ILE A 5 13.47 8.75 23.91
CA ILE A 5 14.71 8.69 23.11
C ILE A 5 14.74 7.41 22.27
N ARG A 6 14.37 6.26 22.84
CA ARG A 6 14.27 5.00 22.09
C ARG A 6 13.23 5.08 20.96
N LEU A 7 12.07 5.66 21.22
CA LEU A 7 11.04 5.85 20.20
C LEU A 7 11.51 6.75 19.07
N ILE A 8 12.14 7.89 19.38
CA ILE A 8 12.71 8.79 18.36
C ILE A 8 13.79 8.06 17.56
N GLY A 9 14.68 7.35 18.23
CA GLY A 9 15.74 6.57 17.58
C GLY A 9 15.17 5.49 16.65
N SER A 10 14.15 4.73 17.08
CA SER A 10 13.51 3.72 16.24
C SER A 10 12.78 4.31 15.05
N VAL A 11 12.09 5.45 15.21
CA VAL A 11 11.45 6.18 14.11
C VAL A 11 12.50 6.62 13.08
N LEU A 12 13.60 7.22 13.51
CA LEU A 12 14.68 7.63 12.60
C LEU A 12 15.29 6.45 11.85
N ILE A 13 15.58 5.34 12.54
CA ILE A 13 16.13 4.12 11.93
C ILE A 13 15.19 3.60 10.85
N VAL A 14 13.88 3.51 11.14
CA VAL A 14 12.91 2.96 10.20
C VAL A 14 12.71 3.87 9.00
N LEU A 15 12.64 5.19 9.19
CA LEU A 15 12.50 6.15 8.10
C LEU A 15 13.76 6.18 7.20
N VAL A 16 14.95 6.20 7.80
CA VAL A 16 16.21 6.12 7.04
C VAL A 16 16.28 4.79 6.29
N GLY A 17 15.94 3.68 6.94
CA GLY A 17 15.91 2.37 6.28
C GLY A 17 14.93 2.28 5.12
N PHE A 18 13.77 2.91 5.24
CA PHE A 18 12.78 2.99 4.15
C PHE A 18 13.34 3.76 2.93
N VAL A 19 13.91 4.94 3.16
CA VAL A 19 14.52 5.75 2.10
C VAL A 19 15.71 5.03 1.47
N LEU A 20 16.61 4.46 2.28
CA LEU A 20 17.74 3.68 1.78
C LEU A 20 17.30 2.46 0.98
N GLY A 21 16.23 1.80 1.39
CA GLY A 21 15.63 0.69 0.64
C GLY A 21 15.21 1.13 -0.77
N ILE A 22 14.53 2.27 -0.90
CA ILE A 22 14.15 2.84 -2.21
C ILE A 22 15.40 3.13 -3.07
N LEU A 23 16.42 3.75 -2.49
CA LEU A 23 17.66 4.07 -3.21
C LEU A 23 18.38 2.79 -3.69
N VAL A 24 18.42 1.76 -2.85
CA VAL A 24 18.98 0.44 -3.21
C VAL A 24 18.16 -0.23 -4.30
N ASN A 25 16.82 -0.17 -4.23
CA ASN A 25 15.96 -0.69 -5.29
C ASN A 25 16.31 -0.07 -6.64
N ASN A 26 16.35 1.25 -6.71
CA ASN A 26 16.62 1.97 -7.94
C ASN A 26 18.02 1.66 -8.47
N ALA A 27 19.05 1.72 -7.62
CA ALA A 27 20.43 1.45 -8.00
C ALA A 27 20.61 0.03 -8.56
N LEU A 28 20.00 -0.98 -7.92
CA LEU A 28 20.08 -2.36 -8.39
C LEU A 28 19.27 -2.59 -9.66
N ALA A 29 18.09 -1.96 -9.80
CA ALA A 29 17.29 -2.05 -11.01
C ALA A 29 18.04 -1.42 -12.20
N ASP A 30 18.64 -0.25 -12.02
CA ASP A 30 19.38 0.49 -13.03
C ASP A 30 20.60 -0.27 -13.59
N MET A 31 21.24 -1.11 -12.76
CA MET A 31 22.36 -1.95 -13.21
C MET A 31 22.00 -2.94 -14.34
N PHE A 32 20.71 -3.25 -14.51
CA PHE A 32 20.22 -4.22 -15.47
C PHE A 32 19.41 -3.60 -16.62
N ILE A 33 19.33 -2.26 -16.70
CA ILE A 33 18.67 -1.58 -17.82
C ILE A 33 19.31 -1.99 -19.14
N GLY A 34 18.49 -2.38 -20.11
CA GLY A 34 18.92 -2.81 -21.44
C GLY A 34 19.44 -4.24 -21.54
N ASN A 35 19.57 -4.97 -20.42
CA ASN A 35 20.02 -6.37 -20.40
C ASN A 35 18.91 -7.33 -19.94
N SER A 36 18.46 -7.20 -18.70
CA SER A 36 17.48 -8.11 -18.10
C SER A 36 16.64 -7.38 -17.05
N GLU A 37 15.66 -6.62 -17.49
CA GLU A 37 14.81 -5.79 -16.62
C GLU A 37 14.15 -6.58 -15.46
N TRP A 38 13.74 -7.82 -15.71
CA TRP A 38 13.16 -8.68 -14.68
C TRP A 38 14.18 -9.09 -13.60
N ILE A 39 15.47 -9.27 -13.95
CA ILE A 39 16.53 -9.50 -12.96
C ILE A 39 16.73 -8.24 -12.13
N GLY A 40 16.75 -7.07 -12.75
CA GLY A 40 16.82 -5.78 -12.07
C GLY A 40 15.67 -5.59 -11.09
N ALA A 41 14.44 -5.89 -11.51
CA ALA A 41 13.27 -5.81 -10.65
C ALA A 41 13.36 -6.76 -9.44
N ILE A 42 13.83 -8.00 -9.64
CA ILE A 42 14.03 -8.95 -8.51
C ILE A 42 15.15 -8.43 -7.58
N ALA A 43 16.30 -8.06 -8.13
CA ALA A 43 17.44 -7.59 -7.33
C ALA A 43 17.07 -6.33 -6.53
N GLY A 44 16.43 -5.37 -7.15
CA GLY A 44 15.94 -4.15 -6.52
C GLY A 44 14.95 -4.45 -5.39
N THR A 45 13.93 -5.26 -5.67
CA THR A 45 12.91 -5.66 -4.68
C THR A 45 13.54 -6.36 -3.47
N VAL A 46 14.41 -7.34 -3.70
CA VAL A 46 15.11 -8.06 -2.64
C VAL A 46 16.01 -7.12 -1.83
N GLY A 47 16.76 -6.26 -2.51
CA GLY A 47 17.61 -5.26 -1.88
C GLY A 47 16.81 -4.28 -1.00
N HIS A 48 15.72 -3.73 -1.53
CA HIS A 48 14.82 -2.85 -0.77
C HIS A 48 14.31 -3.53 0.50
N LEU A 49 13.69 -4.71 0.34
CA LEU A 49 13.12 -5.42 1.47
C LEU A 49 14.17 -5.83 2.50
N ALA A 50 15.36 -6.25 2.06
CA ALA A 50 16.45 -6.61 2.97
C ALA A 50 16.90 -5.41 3.83
N VAL A 51 17.12 -4.24 3.21
CA VAL A 51 17.50 -3.01 3.91
C VAL A 51 16.41 -2.57 4.88
N PHE A 52 15.16 -2.58 4.43
CA PHE A 52 14.05 -2.14 5.26
C PHE A 52 13.75 -3.09 6.42
N LEU A 53 13.80 -4.40 6.21
CA LEU A 53 13.64 -5.41 7.28
C LEU A 53 14.79 -5.34 8.30
N LEU A 54 16.01 -5.06 7.83
CA LEU A 54 17.15 -4.81 8.74
C LEU A 54 16.88 -3.57 9.62
N ALA A 55 16.37 -2.48 9.04
CA ALA A 55 16.02 -1.28 9.79
C ALA A 55 14.91 -1.56 10.82
N LEU A 56 13.86 -2.29 10.45
CA LEU A 56 12.82 -2.72 11.40
C LEU A 56 13.38 -3.60 12.52
N PHE A 57 14.30 -4.51 12.20
CA PHE A 57 14.96 -5.36 13.19
C PHE A 57 15.78 -4.50 14.16
N LEU A 58 16.60 -3.57 13.67
CA LEU A 58 17.38 -2.66 14.52
C LEU A 58 16.48 -1.79 15.40
N ALA A 59 15.40 -1.24 14.85
CA ALA A 59 14.42 -0.47 15.60
C ALA A 59 13.76 -1.31 16.71
N SER A 60 13.45 -2.59 16.43
CA SER A 60 12.89 -3.49 17.43
C SER A 60 13.86 -3.70 18.61
N LYS A 61 15.16 -3.84 18.34
CA LYS A 61 16.21 -3.96 19.39
C LYS A 61 16.33 -2.69 20.23
N VAL A 62 16.28 -1.52 19.59
CA VAL A 62 16.30 -0.22 20.32
C VAL A 62 15.12 -0.09 21.27
N GLU A 63 13.94 -0.58 20.87
CA GLU A 63 12.73 -0.55 21.72
C GLU A 63 12.65 -1.71 22.72
N GLY A 64 13.51 -2.72 22.61
CA GLY A 64 13.43 -3.94 23.42
C GLY A 64 12.23 -4.82 23.06
N LYS A 65 11.79 -4.75 21.79
CA LYS A 65 10.69 -5.51 21.21
C LYS A 65 11.21 -6.62 20.28
N ARG A 66 10.31 -7.50 19.87
CA ARG A 66 10.59 -8.47 18.82
C ARG A 66 10.08 -7.95 17.48
N ILE A 67 10.69 -8.36 16.38
CA ILE A 67 10.26 -7.94 15.04
C ILE A 67 8.84 -8.41 14.73
N GLU A 68 8.42 -9.53 15.32
CA GLU A 68 7.06 -10.05 15.19
C GLU A 68 5.99 -9.11 15.78
N ASP A 69 6.36 -8.25 16.74
CA ASP A 69 5.45 -7.26 17.31
C ASP A 69 5.04 -6.22 16.27
N TYR A 70 5.83 -6.04 15.21
CA TYR A 70 5.52 -5.21 14.05
C TYR A 70 4.84 -5.97 12.90
N GLY A 71 4.35 -7.19 13.15
CA GLY A 71 3.64 -8.00 12.16
C GLY A 71 4.54 -8.83 11.23
N VAL A 72 5.87 -8.79 11.43
CA VAL A 72 6.83 -9.61 10.68
C VAL A 72 6.87 -11.01 11.30
N SER A 73 5.86 -11.80 11.07
CA SER A 73 5.84 -13.22 11.49
C SER A 73 5.32 -14.05 10.33
N VAL A 74 6.15 -14.93 9.81
CA VAL A 74 5.77 -15.83 8.71
C VAL A 74 5.37 -17.17 9.31
N ARG A 75 4.07 -17.39 9.45
CA ARG A 75 3.49 -18.67 9.85
C ARG A 75 2.74 -19.25 8.66
N GLY A 76 2.55 -20.57 8.61
CA GLY A 76 1.88 -21.22 7.47
C GLY A 76 0.53 -20.61 7.09
N LYS A 77 -0.26 -20.13 8.08
CA LYS A 77 -1.55 -19.46 7.85
C LYS A 77 -1.41 -18.06 7.19
N ASP A 78 -0.26 -17.40 7.31
CA ASP A 78 -0.05 -16.05 6.78
C ASP A 78 -0.03 -16.05 5.26
N TRP A 79 0.35 -17.16 4.63
CA TRP A 79 0.24 -17.34 3.18
C TRP A 79 -1.21 -17.33 2.69
N GLY A 80 -2.14 -17.93 3.48
CA GLY A 80 -3.58 -17.85 3.17
C GLY A 80 -4.13 -16.43 3.29
N TYR A 81 -3.66 -15.65 4.27
CA TYR A 81 -4.01 -14.23 4.41
C TYR A 81 -3.44 -13.39 3.28
N LEU A 82 -2.19 -13.64 2.86
CA LEU A 82 -1.59 -12.98 1.70
C LEU A 82 -2.41 -13.27 0.43
N ALA A 83 -2.69 -14.54 0.16
CA ALA A 83 -3.49 -14.94 -1.00
C ALA A 83 -4.88 -14.30 -1.00
N GLY A 84 -5.57 -14.30 0.16
CA GLY A 84 -6.83 -13.59 0.33
C GLY A 84 -6.71 -12.08 0.07
N GLY A 85 -5.63 -11.47 0.56
CA GLY A 85 -5.31 -10.07 0.30
C GLY A 85 -5.12 -9.78 -1.18
N LEU A 86 -4.35 -10.61 -1.90
CA LEU A 86 -4.16 -10.48 -3.35
C LEU A 86 -5.51 -10.46 -4.10
N VAL A 87 -6.43 -11.32 -3.74
CA VAL A 87 -7.78 -11.34 -4.33
C VAL A 87 -8.57 -10.08 -3.98
N VAL A 88 -8.49 -9.64 -2.72
CA VAL A 88 -9.19 -8.42 -2.24
C VAL A 88 -8.69 -7.19 -2.99
N GLY A 89 -7.38 -7.01 -3.18
CA GLY A 89 -6.83 -5.84 -3.88
C GLY A 89 -7.33 -5.73 -5.32
N ILE A 90 -7.29 -6.83 -6.08
CA ILE A 90 -7.85 -6.89 -7.43
C ILE A 90 -9.35 -6.54 -7.40
N GLY A 91 -10.11 -7.24 -6.56
CA GLY A 91 -11.56 -7.07 -6.52
C GLY A 91 -12.02 -5.67 -6.13
N VAL A 92 -11.38 -5.08 -5.12
CA VAL A 92 -11.68 -3.71 -4.65
C VAL A 92 -11.31 -2.68 -5.72
N PHE A 93 -10.15 -2.80 -6.37
CA PHE A 93 -9.76 -1.84 -7.40
C PHE A 93 -10.69 -1.92 -8.63
N LEU A 94 -11.04 -3.12 -9.07
CA LEU A 94 -12.02 -3.30 -10.15
C LEU A 94 -13.41 -2.77 -9.75
N LEU A 95 -13.83 -2.95 -8.49
CA LEU A 95 -15.09 -2.39 -7.98
C LEU A 95 -15.08 -0.85 -8.03
N ILE A 96 -13.99 -0.22 -7.60
CA ILE A 96 -13.81 1.24 -7.63
C ILE A 96 -13.86 1.78 -9.06
N THR A 97 -13.23 1.11 -10.02
CA THR A 97 -13.13 1.57 -11.40
C THR A 97 -14.34 1.19 -12.27
N SER A 98 -15.15 0.20 -11.85
CA SER A 98 -16.30 -0.26 -12.61
C SER A 98 -17.30 0.86 -12.99
N PRO A 99 -17.69 1.81 -12.11
CA PRO A 99 -18.57 2.91 -12.51
C PRO A 99 -17.93 3.84 -13.53
N LEU A 100 -16.60 4.01 -13.49
CA LEU A 100 -15.89 4.87 -14.43
C LEU A 100 -15.93 4.31 -15.85
N TYR A 101 -15.79 2.99 -16.00
CA TYR A 101 -15.95 2.31 -17.29
C TYR A 101 -17.42 2.24 -17.73
N LEU A 102 -18.35 1.91 -16.84
CA LEU A 102 -19.76 1.78 -17.15
C LEU A 102 -20.41 3.10 -17.58
N THR A 103 -19.96 4.23 -17.04
CA THR A 103 -20.44 5.56 -17.42
C THR A 103 -19.74 6.15 -18.64
N GLY A 104 -18.71 5.46 -19.18
CA GLY A 104 -17.91 5.95 -20.28
C GLY A 104 -16.91 7.06 -19.88
N ALA A 105 -16.72 7.34 -18.58
CA ALA A 105 -15.70 8.28 -18.12
C ALA A 105 -14.28 7.73 -18.39
N TYR A 106 -14.14 6.41 -18.36
CA TYR A 106 -12.97 5.66 -18.79
C TYR A 106 -13.34 4.75 -19.97
N ARG A 107 -12.39 4.59 -20.90
CA ARG A 107 -12.47 3.62 -21.98
C ARG A 107 -11.21 2.75 -21.96
N LEU A 108 -11.40 1.44 -21.94
CA LEU A 108 -10.31 0.50 -22.08
C LEU A 108 -9.90 0.40 -23.56
N ASP A 109 -8.61 0.48 -23.82
CA ASP A 109 -8.03 0.31 -25.15
C ASP A 109 -6.96 -0.78 -25.12
N SER A 110 -6.62 -1.32 -26.29
CA SER A 110 -5.51 -2.24 -26.43
C SER A 110 -4.21 -1.51 -26.06
N GLY A 111 -3.61 -1.90 -24.97
CA GLY A 111 -2.29 -1.38 -24.56
C GLY A 111 -1.14 -2.01 -25.34
N ASN A 112 0.02 -2.03 -24.74
CA ASN A 112 1.23 -2.58 -25.38
C ASN A 112 1.23 -4.12 -25.41
N ALA A 113 0.35 -4.82 -24.70
CA ALA A 113 0.26 -6.28 -24.55
C ALA A 113 1.64 -6.96 -24.27
N ASN A 114 2.62 -6.21 -23.76
CA ASN A 114 3.92 -6.73 -23.37
C ASN A 114 3.84 -7.29 -21.95
N ILE A 115 4.20 -8.58 -21.82
CA ILE A 115 4.13 -9.27 -20.53
C ILE A 115 5.29 -8.89 -19.59
N VAL A 116 6.40 -8.38 -20.13
CA VAL A 116 7.59 -8.05 -19.31
C VAL A 116 7.30 -6.94 -18.31
N PRO A 117 6.75 -5.76 -18.69
CA PRO A 117 6.33 -4.74 -17.74
C PRO A 117 5.30 -5.25 -16.71
N LEU A 118 4.38 -6.12 -17.13
CA LEU A 118 3.38 -6.71 -16.22
C LEU A 118 4.04 -7.51 -15.10
N ILE A 119 5.05 -8.33 -15.41
CA ILE A 119 5.77 -9.15 -14.42
C ILE A 119 6.69 -8.28 -13.57
N THR A 120 7.46 -7.38 -14.18
CA THR A 120 8.42 -6.52 -13.45
C THR A 120 7.72 -5.58 -12.50
N SER A 121 6.57 -5.00 -12.89
CA SER A 121 5.75 -4.17 -12.00
C SER A 121 5.16 -4.98 -10.85
N PHE A 122 4.74 -6.24 -11.07
CA PHE A 122 4.28 -7.08 -9.97
C PHE A 122 5.37 -7.29 -8.91
N ILE A 123 6.60 -7.58 -9.37
CA ILE A 123 7.77 -7.76 -8.50
C ILE A 123 8.06 -6.45 -7.74
N LEU A 124 8.05 -5.31 -8.42
CA LEU A 124 8.24 -3.99 -7.81
C LEU A 124 7.17 -3.71 -6.74
N PHE A 125 5.90 -3.96 -7.05
CA PHE A 125 4.81 -3.72 -6.11
C PHE A 125 4.83 -4.64 -4.89
N ILE A 126 5.53 -5.79 -4.94
CA ILE A 126 5.84 -6.56 -3.72
C ILE A 126 6.68 -5.72 -2.77
N ALA A 127 7.75 -5.05 -3.25
CA ALA A 127 8.56 -4.19 -2.40
C ALA A 127 7.76 -3.00 -1.86
N VAL A 128 7.03 -2.30 -2.72
CA VAL A 128 6.21 -1.13 -2.35
C VAL A 128 5.15 -1.52 -1.32
N GLY A 129 4.26 -2.47 -1.66
CA GLY A 129 3.16 -2.87 -0.79
C GLY A 129 3.63 -3.46 0.54
N ALA A 130 4.69 -4.30 0.53
CA ALA A 130 5.21 -4.88 1.77
C ALA A 130 5.88 -3.83 2.66
N SER A 131 6.77 -2.99 2.10
CA SER A 131 7.51 -2.02 2.91
C SER A 131 6.59 -0.91 3.46
N GLU A 132 5.64 -0.42 2.67
CA GLU A 132 4.69 0.59 3.12
C GLU A 132 3.73 0.05 4.19
N GLU A 133 3.18 -1.16 4.03
CA GLU A 133 2.33 -1.73 5.06
C GLU A 133 3.10 -2.06 6.34
N LEU A 134 4.34 -2.54 6.24
CA LEU A 134 5.22 -2.73 7.39
C LEU A 134 5.57 -1.40 8.07
N LEU A 135 5.81 -0.33 7.31
CA LEU A 135 6.10 0.98 7.85
C LEU A 135 4.89 1.57 8.58
N PHE A 136 3.75 1.64 7.89
CA PHE A 136 2.60 2.36 8.41
C PHE A 136 1.75 1.50 9.38
N ARG A 137 1.47 0.25 9.04
CA ARG A 137 0.59 -0.62 9.84
C ARG A 137 1.37 -1.50 10.79
N GLY A 138 2.54 -1.97 10.37
CA GLY A 138 3.44 -2.73 11.24
C GLY A 138 4.08 -1.83 12.30
N PHE A 139 4.74 -0.74 11.92
CA PHE A 139 5.50 0.09 12.84
C PHE A 139 4.68 1.24 13.43
N PHE A 140 4.25 2.24 12.63
CA PHE A 140 3.59 3.44 13.16
C PHE A 140 2.26 3.15 13.84
N GLN A 141 1.39 2.36 13.22
CA GLN A 141 0.11 1.98 13.84
C GLN A 141 0.33 1.23 15.15
N HIS A 142 1.29 0.31 15.20
CA HIS A 142 1.64 -0.41 16.43
C HIS A 142 2.04 0.55 17.57
N GLN A 143 2.86 1.59 17.28
CA GLN A 143 3.23 2.59 18.28
C GLN A 143 2.03 3.37 18.83
N MET A 144 0.98 3.55 18.02
CA MET A 144 -0.22 4.31 18.38
C MET A 144 -1.31 3.45 19.02
N LEU A 145 -1.21 2.11 19.00
CA LEU A 145 -2.23 1.22 19.62
C LEU A 145 -2.47 1.50 21.09
N ARG A 146 -1.47 1.99 21.80
CA ARG A 146 -1.62 2.44 23.21
C ARG A 146 -2.69 3.51 23.42
N PHE A 147 -3.09 4.23 22.37
CA PHE A 147 -4.16 5.24 22.40
C PHE A 147 -5.50 4.68 21.91
N GLY A 148 -5.53 3.39 21.57
CA GLY A 148 -6.68 2.67 21.06
C GLY A 148 -6.65 2.47 19.53
N PRO A 149 -7.37 1.45 19.04
CA PRO A 149 -7.26 1.00 17.65
C PRO A 149 -7.74 2.05 16.63
N LEU A 150 -8.77 2.85 16.95
CA LEU A 150 -9.26 3.89 16.04
C LEU A 150 -8.27 5.05 15.91
N ILE A 151 -7.65 5.48 17.02
CA ILE A 151 -6.61 6.52 16.98
C ILE A 151 -5.39 6.02 16.21
N ALA A 152 -5.00 4.76 16.43
CA ALA A 152 -3.89 4.14 15.71
C ALA A 152 -4.16 4.06 14.19
N MET A 153 -5.37 3.67 13.80
CA MET A 153 -5.80 3.64 12.39
C MET A 153 -5.74 5.05 11.76
N ILE A 154 -6.37 6.03 12.40
CA ILE A 154 -6.44 7.41 11.88
C ILE A 154 -5.04 8.03 11.81
N GLY A 155 -4.23 7.89 12.85
CA GLY A 155 -2.88 8.45 12.91
C GLY A 155 -1.95 7.83 11.86
N SER A 156 -1.97 6.50 11.72
CA SER A 156 -1.20 5.80 10.70
C SER A 156 -1.65 6.17 9.28
N ALA A 157 -2.96 6.27 9.04
CA ALA A 157 -3.51 6.67 7.76
C ALA A 157 -3.18 8.14 7.41
N ALA A 158 -3.16 9.03 8.40
CA ALA A 158 -2.76 10.42 8.22
C ALA A 158 -1.28 10.54 7.83
N LEU A 159 -0.39 9.77 8.49
CA LEU A 159 1.03 9.72 8.12
C LEU A 159 1.22 9.15 6.71
N PHE A 160 0.44 8.12 6.34
CA PHE A 160 0.45 7.54 4.99
C PHE A 160 0.08 8.59 3.94
N ALA A 161 -1.02 9.31 4.14
CA ALA A 161 -1.45 10.36 3.23
C ALA A 161 -0.47 11.54 3.17
N LEU A 162 0.14 11.91 4.30
CA LEU A 162 1.13 12.99 4.37
C LEU A 162 2.37 12.69 3.53
N LEU A 163 2.90 11.47 3.59
CA LEU A 163 4.06 11.07 2.79
C LEU A 163 3.73 11.05 1.29
N HIS A 164 2.52 10.63 0.92
CA HIS A 164 2.04 10.69 -0.46
C HIS A 164 1.77 12.13 -0.93
N GLY A 165 1.69 13.11 -0.03
CA GLY A 165 1.50 14.51 -0.35
C GLY A 165 2.59 15.12 -1.24
N LEU A 166 3.75 14.45 -1.36
CA LEU A 166 4.85 14.83 -2.24
C LEU A 166 4.73 14.26 -3.66
N ASN A 167 3.74 13.40 -3.92
CA ASN A 167 3.55 12.77 -5.22
C ASN A 167 3.09 13.78 -6.27
N PRO A 168 3.42 13.56 -7.57
CA PRO A 168 2.96 14.42 -8.64
C PRO A 168 1.44 14.42 -8.77
N ASN A 169 0.89 15.48 -9.34
CA ASN A 169 -0.56 15.63 -9.62
C ASN A 169 -1.48 15.55 -8.39
N MET A 170 -0.96 15.75 -7.18
CA MET A 170 -1.69 15.69 -5.94
C MET A 170 -2.84 16.70 -5.89
N THR A 171 -4.03 16.24 -5.49
CA THR A 171 -5.20 17.08 -5.26
C THR A 171 -5.73 16.87 -3.85
N PHE A 172 -6.62 17.74 -3.36
CA PHE A 172 -7.26 17.52 -2.05
C PHE A 172 -8.01 16.19 -1.99
N LEU A 173 -8.73 15.82 -3.05
CA LEU A 173 -9.46 14.55 -3.12
C LEU A 173 -8.50 13.35 -3.15
N ALA A 174 -7.34 13.49 -3.80
CA ALA A 174 -6.29 12.48 -3.77
C ALA A 174 -5.77 12.25 -2.33
N VAL A 175 -5.39 13.31 -1.60
CA VAL A 175 -4.95 13.21 -0.20
C VAL A 175 -6.01 12.55 0.67
N PHE A 176 -7.27 12.96 0.52
CA PHE A 176 -8.37 12.39 1.30
C PHE A 176 -8.59 10.90 0.98
N ASN A 177 -8.52 10.50 -0.28
CA ASN A 177 -8.69 9.11 -0.67
C ASN A 177 -7.48 8.23 -0.28
N ILE A 178 -6.26 8.75 -0.34
CA ILE A 178 -5.07 8.05 0.19
C ILE A 178 -5.20 7.86 1.70
N PHE A 179 -5.72 8.85 2.44
CA PHE A 179 -6.07 8.67 3.85
C PHE A 179 -7.12 7.57 4.04
N LEU A 180 -8.18 7.54 3.23
CA LEU A 180 -9.18 6.47 3.29
C LEU A 180 -8.59 5.10 2.93
N ALA A 181 -7.70 5.01 1.93
CA ALA A 181 -6.98 3.77 1.62
C ALA A 181 -6.15 3.30 2.82
N GLY A 182 -5.51 4.24 3.52
CA GLY A 182 -4.84 4.00 4.79
C GLY A 182 -5.74 3.39 5.86
N CYS A 183 -6.92 3.94 6.02
CA CYS A 183 -7.94 3.41 6.93
C CYS A 183 -8.46 2.02 6.49
N PHE A 184 -8.65 1.81 5.20
CA PHE A 184 -9.09 0.55 4.62
C PHE A 184 -8.10 -0.58 4.90
N PHE A 185 -6.80 -0.39 4.66
CA PHE A 185 -5.78 -1.40 4.98
C PHE A 185 -5.73 -1.71 6.48
N SER A 186 -5.87 -0.70 7.33
CA SER A 186 -5.98 -0.91 8.79
C SER A 186 -7.24 -1.70 9.17
N ALA A 187 -8.38 -1.41 8.54
CA ALA A 187 -9.64 -2.13 8.77
C ALA A 187 -9.56 -3.59 8.29
N LEU A 188 -8.83 -3.88 7.21
CA LEU A 188 -8.50 -5.24 6.78
C LEU A 188 -7.73 -5.99 7.87
N ILE A 189 -6.72 -5.37 8.47
CA ILE A 189 -5.95 -5.97 9.57
C ILE A 189 -6.84 -6.24 10.77
N TYR A 190 -7.68 -5.29 11.17
CA TYR A 190 -8.58 -5.47 12.32
C TYR A 190 -9.62 -6.56 12.08
N SER A 191 -10.06 -6.75 10.84
CA SER A 191 -11.04 -7.78 10.49
C SER A 191 -10.44 -9.18 10.31
N THR A 192 -9.19 -9.29 9.84
CA THR A 192 -8.53 -10.57 9.58
C THR A 192 -7.56 -10.99 10.69
N GLY A 193 -6.95 -10.03 11.36
CA GLY A 193 -5.91 -10.25 12.36
C GLY A 193 -4.52 -10.47 11.74
N SER A 194 -4.31 -10.13 10.46
CA SER A 194 -3.05 -10.34 9.76
C SER A 194 -2.68 -9.14 8.89
N LEU A 195 -1.43 -8.68 9.04
CA LEU A 195 -0.81 -7.66 8.19
C LEU A 195 -0.67 -8.15 6.74
N PHE A 196 -0.49 -9.46 6.54
CA PHE A 196 -0.34 -10.05 5.21
C PHE A 196 -1.57 -9.84 4.31
N THR A 197 -2.78 -9.71 4.89
CA THR A 197 -3.97 -9.35 4.10
C THR A 197 -3.86 -7.95 3.52
N ALA A 198 -3.38 -6.98 4.30
CA ALA A 198 -3.17 -5.62 3.82
C ALA A 198 -2.04 -5.55 2.78
N ILE A 199 -0.92 -6.25 3.05
CA ILE A 199 0.21 -6.36 2.09
C ILE A 199 -0.28 -6.91 0.76
N GLY A 200 -0.98 -8.05 0.75
CA GLY A 200 -1.50 -8.64 -0.49
C GLY A 200 -2.46 -7.72 -1.22
N ALA A 201 -3.38 -7.08 -0.50
CA ALA A 201 -4.34 -6.15 -1.09
C ALA A 201 -3.64 -4.92 -1.70
N HIS A 202 -2.63 -4.37 -1.04
CA HIS A 202 -1.88 -3.22 -1.54
C HIS A 202 -1.07 -3.57 -2.81
N ILE A 203 -0.36 -4.71 -2.81
CA ILE A 203 0.38 -5.21 -3.98
C ILE A 203 -0.51 -5.25 -5.20
N THR A 204 -1.64 -5.93 -5.10
CA THR A 204 -2.51 -6.15 -6.27
C THR A 204 -3.42 -4.97 -6.58
N TRP A 205 -3.71 -4.10 -5.64
CA TRP A 205 -4.31 -2.79 -5.93
C TRP A 205 -3.44 -2.02 -6.92
N ASN A 206 -2.17 -1.76 -6.56
CA ASN A 206 -1.23 -1.02 -7.41
C ASN A 206 -0.98 -1.73 -8.74
N TRP A 207 -0.81 -3.05 -8.70
CA TRP A 207 -0.58 -3.84 -9.90
C TRP A 207 -1.77 -3.83 -10.87
N THR A 208 -3.00 -3.96 -10.36
CA THR A 208 -4.21 -3.90 -11.19
C THR A 208 -4.38 -2.50 -11.78
N GLN A 209 -4.14 -1.48 -10.98
CA GLN A 209 -4.21 -0.08 -11.41
C GLN A 209 -3.21 0.24 -12.51
N GLY A 210 -1.94 0.08 -12.23
CA GLY A 210 -0.84 0.48 -13.12
C GLY A 210 -0.59 -0.53 -14.22
N ALA A 211 -0.18 -1.74 -13.83
CA ALA A 211 0.34 -2.72 -14.76
C ALA A 211 -0.73 -3.43 -15.60
N ILE A 212 -1.95 -3.64 -15.07
CA ILE A 212 -3.03 -4.23 -15.87
C ILE A 212 -3.76 -3.14 -16.66
N LEU A 213 -4.30 -2.12 -15.97
CA LEU A 213 -5.24 -1.17 -16.56
C LEU A 213 -4.56 0.09 -17.15
N GLY A 214 -3.26 0.32 -16.89
CA GLY A 214 -2.56 1.51 -17.38
C GLY A 214 -3.08 2.82 -16.80
N ILE A 215 -3.60 2.78 -15.57
CA ILE A 215 -4.08 3.95 -14.83
C ILE A 215 -2.92 4.45 -13.95
N PRO A 216 -2.61 5.76 -13.90
CA PRO A 216 -1.58 6.28 -13.01
C PRO A 216 -1.75 5.80 -11.56
N VAL A 217 -0.67 5.34 -10.93
CA VAL A 217 -0.65 4.90 -9.54
C VAL A 217 -0.14 6.04 -8.68
N SER A 218 -0.99 6.58 -7.83
CA SER A 218 -0.66 7.69 -6.93
C SER A 218 0.07 8.86 -7.65
N GLY A 219 -0.38 9.18 -8.85
CA GLY A 219 0.17 10.26 -9.68
C GLY A 219 1.35 9.89 -10.56
N THR A 220 1.86 8.66 -10.49
CA THR A 220 2.95 8.14 -11.33
C THR A 220 2.39 7.32 -12.48
N GLN A 221 2.82 7.64 -13.72
CA GLN A 221 2.38 6.91 -14.90
C GLN A 221 3.08 5.56 -14.99
N GLU A 222 2.30 4.50 -15.24
CA GLU A 222 2.77 3.14 -15.44
C GLU A 222 2.49 2.67 -16.87
N GLN A 223 3.31 1.75 -17.38
CA GLN A 223 3.01 1.03 -18.63
C GLN A 223 2.05 -0.12 -18.35
N GLY A 224 0.77 0.06 -18.72
CA GLY A 224 -0.22 -0.98 -18.57
C GLY A 224 -0.22 -2.00 -19.70
N PHE A 225 -0.63 -3.23 -19.39
CA PHE A 225 -0.96 -4.26 -20.38
C PHE A 225 -2.13 -3.79 -21.27
N PHE A 226 -3.15 -3.19 -20.65
CA PHE A 226 -4.16 -2.38 -21.31
C PHE A 226 -3.83 -0.89 -21.13
N SER A 227 -4.49 -0.04 -21.92
CA SER A 227 -4.43 1.41 -21.78
C SER A 227 -5.82 1.94 -21.40
N THR A 228 -5.88 2.74 -20.34
CA THR A 228 -7.12 3.42 -19.95
C THR A 228 -7.11 4.85 -20.47
N LEU A 229 -8.03 5.15 -21.37
CA LEU A 229 -8.24 6.47 -21.93
C LEU A 229 -9.27 7.24 -21.09
N ILE A 230 -8.87 8.39 -20.57
CA ILE A 230 -9.77 9.29 -19.83
C ILE A 230 -10.63 10.04 -20.84
N GLN A 231 -11.95 9.83 -20.81
CA GLN A 231 -12.91 10.44 -21.73
C GLN A 231 -13.57 11.69 -21.13
N SER A 232 -13.75 11.74 -19.81
CA SER A 232 -14.37 12.85 -19.12
C SER A 232 -13.32 13.85 -18.61
N GLN A 233 -13.57 15.15 -18.84
CA GLN A 233 -12.74 16.22 -18.31
C GLN A 233 -12.99 16.52 -16.81
N ASN A 234 -14.03 15.91 -16.21
CA ASN A 234 -14.32 16.09 -14.80
C ASN A 234 -13.36 15.28 -13.94
N THR A 235 -12.37 15.95 -13.38
CA THR A 235 -11.33 15.33 -12.55
C THR A 235 -11.85 14.75 -11.22
N ILE A 236 -12.99 15.24 -10.70
CA ILE A 236 -13.63 14.65 -9.52
C ILE A 236 -14.17 13.25 -9.84
N ILE A 237 -14.64 13.03 -11.06
CA ILE A 237 -15.11 11.72 -11.51
C ILE A 237 -13.93 10.84 -11.84
N THR A 238 -12.99 11.32 -12.67
CA THR A 238 -11.92 10.48 -13.22
C THR A 238 -10.69 10.36 -12.34
N GLY A 239 -10.46 11.27 -11.41
CA GLY A 239 -9.21 11.39 -10.67
C GLY A 239 -8.09 12.11 -11.45
N GLY A 240 -8.32 12.43 -12.73
CA GLY A 240 -7.36 13.15 -13.58
C GLY A 240 -6.01 12.43 -13.70
N ASN A 241 -4.94 13.21 -13.71
CA ASN A 241 -3.57 12.67 -13.84
C ASN A 241 -3.04 11.97 -12.58
N PHE A 242 -3.74 12.06 -11.45
CA PHE A 242 -3.37 11.28 -10.26
C PHE A 242 -3.81 9.82 -10.40
N GLY A 243 -4.84 9.57 -11.18
CA GLY A 243 -5.45 8.25 -11.36
C GLY A 243 -6.74 8.06 -10.58
N ALA A 244 -7.34 6.88 -10.70
CA ALA A 244 -8.64 6.54 -10.11
C ALA A 244 -8.69 6.75 -8.59
N GLU A 245 -7.57 6.71 -7.90
CA GLU A 245 -7.45 6.99 -6.47
C GLU A 245 -7.93 8.39 -6.09
N ALA A 246 -7.84 9.38 -7.00
CA ALA A 246 -8.35 10.73 -6.78
C ALA A 246 -9.82 10.90 -7.25
N SER A 247 -10.57 9.83 -7.48
CA SER A 247 -11.96 9.88 -7.91
C SER A 247 -12.95 9.85 -6.75
N ILE A 248 -14.15 10.40 -6.97
CA ILE A 248 -15.27 10.29 -6.02
C ILE A 248 -15.72 8.83 -5.86
N SER A 249 -15.56 8.00 -6.89
CA SER A 249 -15.83 6.55 -6.82
C SER A 249 -14.98 5.90 -5.72
N THR A 250 -13.68 6.21 -5.68
CA THR A 250 -12.78 5.72 -4.62
C THR A 250 -13.24 6.14 -3.24
N THR A 251 -13.66 7.40 -3.05
CA THR A 251 -14.21 7.88 -1.78
C THR A 251 -15.39 7.04 -1.32
N LEU A 252 -16.39 6.87 -2.19
CA LEU A 252 -17.64 6.20 -1.84
C LEU A 252 -17.42 4.72 -1.49
N PHE A 253 -16.69 4.00 -2.33
CA PHE A 253 -16.44 2.58 -2.09
C PHE A 253 -15.57 2.35 -0.85
N LEU A 254 -14.52 3.14 -0.64
CA LEU A 254 -13.68 3.01 0.55
C LEU A 254 -14.45 3.29 1.84
N LEU A 255 -15.29 4.32 1.88
CA LEU A 255 -16.12 4.59 3.06
C LEU A 255 -17.03 3.41 3.40
N VAL A 256 -17.71 2.84 2.41
CA VAL A 256 -18.60 1.68 2.61
C VAL A 256 -17.80 0.46 3.10
N LEU A 257 -16.66 0.18 2.46
CA LEU A 257 -15.81 -0.96 2.83
C LEU A 257 -15.21 -0.81 4.22
N ILE A 258 -14.70 0.37 4.59
CA ILE A 258 -14.15 0.65 5.93
C ILE A 258 -15.21 0.43 6.99
N VAL A 259 -16.41 1.00 6.81
CA VAL A 259 -17.52 0.83 7.77
C VAL A 259 -17.89 -0.64 7.90
N GLY A 260 -18.05 -1.36 6.78
CA GLY A 260 -18.38 -2.78 6.78
C GLY A 260 -17.35 -3.64 7.51
N LEU A 261 -16.05 -3.41 7.23
CA LEU A 261 -14.95 -4.13 7.87
C LEU A 261 -14.85 -3.84 9.37
N LEU A 262 -14.99 -2.57 9.78
CA LEU A 262 -14.97 -2.18 11.20
C LEU A 262 -16.16 -2.75 11.96
N LEU A 263 -17.36 -2.74 11.39
CA LEU A 263 -18.54 -3.37 11.99
C LEU A 263 -18.36 -4.88 12.15
N TYR A 264 -17.79 -5.53 11.13
CA TYR A 264 -17.45 -6.96 11.21
C TYR A 264 -16.41 -7.22 12.32
N ALA A 265 -15.32 -6.47 12.35
CA ALA A 265 -14.27 -6.62 13.36
C ALA A 265 -14.81 -6.36 14.80
N TYR A 266 -15.72 -5.40 14.94
CA TYR A 266 -16.38 -5.10 16.23
C TYR A 266 -17.31 -6.24 16.66
N LYS A 267 -18.23 -6.70 15.79
CA LYS A 267 -19.17 -7.79 16.07
C LYS A 267 -18.48 -9.11 16.39
N THR A 268 -17.37 -9.40 15.72
CA THR A 268 -16.57 -10.62 15.94
C THR A 268 -15.57 -10.48 17.09
N LYS A 269 -15.56 -9.35 17.79
CA LYS A 269 -14.66 -9.03 18.92
C LYS A 269 -13.17 -9.04 18.52
N ARG A 270 -12.84 -9.01 17.24
CA ARG A 270 -11.45 -9.03 16.73
C ARG A 270 -10.69 -7.75 17.08
N MET A 271 -11.36 -6.60 17.13
CA MET A 271 -10.76 -5.34 17.57
C MET A 271 -10.24 -5.38 19.00
N LYS A 272 -10.84 -6.20 19.89
CA LYS A 272 -10.39 -6.31 21.30
C LYS A 272 -8.94 -6.80 21.43
N LYS A 273 -8.41 -7.51 20.44
CA LYS A 273 -7.00 -7.95 20.44
C LYS A 273 -6.00 -6.79 20.29
N TYR A 274 -6.48 -5.61 19.89
CA TYR A 274 -5.68 -4.40 19.71
C TYR A 274 -5.92 -3.35 20.78
N THR A 275 -6.72 -3.67 21.82
CA THR A 275 -7.02 -2.77 22.93
C THR A 275 -6.39 -3.21 24.27
N ALA A 276 -5.65 -4.32 24.26
CA ALA A 276 -5.05 -4.90 25.48
C ALA A 276 -3.60 -4.44 25.68
#